data_2ac392e33694f9edc9ef540313286c47
#
_entry.id   2ac392e33694f9edc9ef540313286c47
#
_cell.length_a   1.000
_cell.length_b   1.000
_cell.length_c   1.000
_cell.angle_alpha   90.00
_cell.angle_beta   90.00
_cell.angle_gamma   90.00
#
_symmetry.space_group_name_H-M   'P 1'
#
loop_
_entity.id
_entity.type
_entity.pdbx_description
1 polymer ?
#
loop_
_entity_poly.entity_id
_entity_poly.type
_entity_poly.pdbx_seq_one_letter_code
_entity_poly.pdbx_strand_id
1 'polypeptide(L)'
;MTETSCSVPANRLQLVMPDGSTASGHKVLVHACCAPCSSAIIECMLYNGMLPTVYFCNPNIFPFEEYQVRKEELKRFLKANSIPFSEDTYDHEAWLNDIYGWEKEPERGKRCLQCFLFRLKRTAAFASVNGFQWFTTTLSSSRWKDMAQISEAGRRAASAFQGISFWEHNWRKGGLQQRRAELLREYQFYNQLYCGCEFSQASMSHKQNQQQ
;
A
#
# COMPACT_ATOMS: atom_id res chain seq x y z
N MET A 1 0.39 -6.50 35.41
CA MET A 1 -0.20 -6.25 34.08
C MET A 1 -0.31 -4.75 33.95
N THR A 2 0.69 -4.12 33.37
CA THR A 2 0.71 -2.66 33.17
C THR A 2 0.14 -2.39 31.79
N GLU A 3 -1.08 -1.87 31.75
CA GLU A 3 -1.66 -1.28 30.53
C GLU A 3 -0.76 -0.14 30.09
N THR A 4 0.00 -0.35 29.04
CA THR A 4 0.72 0.72 28.36
C THR A 4 -0.32 1.54 27.60
N SER A 5 -0.87 2.56 28.25
CA SER A 5 -1.71 3.54 27.60
C SER A 5 -0.85 4.24 26.53
N CYS A 6 -1.06 3.87 25.29
CA CYS A 6 -0.49 4.56 24.15
C CYS A 6 -1.08 5.98 24.16
N SER A 7 -0.31 6.95 24.66
CA SER A 7 -0.69 8.35 24.64
C SER A 7 -0.75 8.83 23.19
N VAL A 8 -1.96 8.94 22.69
CA VAL A 8 -2.29 9.40 21.33
C VAL A 8 -1.95 10.88 21.20
N PRO A 9 -1.08 11.31 20.27
CA PRO A 9 -0.83 12.72 20.03
C PRO A 9 -2.12 13.46 19.62
N ALA A 10 -2.33 14.65 20.14
CA ALA A 10 -3.55 15.45 19.98
C ALA A 10 -3.88 15.93 18.54
N ASN A 11 -3.14 15.49 17.53
CA ASN A 11 -3.26 15.96 16.12
C ASN A 11 -3.35 14.78 15.13
N ARG A 12 -4.25 13.83 15.39
CA ARG A 12 -4.47 12.74 14.40
C ARG A 12 -5.46 13.17 13.32
N LEU A 13 -5.13 12.81 12.07
CA LEU A 13 -5.96 13.02 10.90
C LEU A 13 -7.35 12.40 11.11
N GLN A 14 -8.39 13.24 11.06
CA GLN A 14 -9.77 12.77 11.03
C GLN A 14 -10.09 12.32 9.61
N LEU A 15 -10.59 11.09 9.49
CA LEU A 15 -10.95 10.49 8.23
C LEU A 15 -12.45 10.63 7.97
N VAL A 16 -12.78 10.92 6.72
CA VAL A 16 -14.16 10.96 6.21
C VAL A 16 -14.22 10.07 4.98
N MET A 17 -15.28 9.31 4.82
CA MET A 17 -15.48 8.49 3.64
C MET A 17 -15.79 9.37 2.41
N PRO A 18 -15.51 8.90 1.17
CA PRO A 18 -15.79 9.69 -0.04
C PRO A 18 -17.26 10.08 -0.25
N ASP A 19 -18.18 9.33 0.33
CA ASP A 19 -19.62 9.62 0.32
C ASP A 19 -20.07 10.62 1.42
N GLY A 20 -19.10 11.15 2.19
CA GLY A 20 -19.35 12.09 3.28
C GLY A 20 -19.74 11.44 4.60
N SER A 21 -19.89 10.12 4.67
CA SER A 21 -20.17 9.42 5.91
C SER A 21 -18.98 9.42 6.87
N THR A 22 -19.25 9.16 8.16
CA THR A 22 -18.18 9.02 9.16
C THR A 22 -17.34 7.78 8.86
N ALA A 23 -16.05 7.81 9.11
CA ALA A 23 -15.16 6.66 8.85
C ALA A 23 -15.44 5.49 9.80
N SER A 24 -16.02 5.74 10.99
CA SER A 24 -16.23 4.71 12.02
C SER A 24 -17.16 3.59 11.55
N GLY A 25 -16.78 2.37 11.83
CA GLY A 25 -17.53 1.15 11.47
C GLY A 25 -17.35 0.68 10.03
N HIS A 26 -16.76 1.48 9.14
CA HIS A 26 -16.55 1.06 7.76
C HIS A 26 -15.49 -0.03 7.64
N LYS A 27 -15.85 -1.11 6.91
CA LYS A 27 -14.92 -2.15 6.45
C LYS A 27 -14.23 -1.67 5.18
N VAL A 28 -12.91 -1.61 5.20
CA VAL A 28 -12.11 -1.14 4.04
C VAL A 28 -11.01 -2.14 3.72
N LEU A 29 -10.92 -2.53 2.45
CA LEU A 29 -9.79 -3.33 1.97
C LEU A 29 -8.61 -2.41 1.67
N VAL A 30 -7.46 -2.68 2.29
CA VAL A 30 -6.24 -1.89 2.16
C VAL A 30 -5.21 -2.66 1.37
N HIS A 31 -4.98 -2.28 0.10
CA HIS A 31 -3.84 -2.79 -0.65
C HIS A 31 -2.54 -2.27 -0.04
N ALA A 32 -1.68 -3.17 0.42
CA ALA A 32 -0.44 -2.84 1.11
C ALA A 32 0.79 -3.40 0.39
N CYS A 33 1.87 -2.61 0.31
CA CYS A 33 3.12 -3.03 -0.32
C CYS A 33 4.22 -3.42 0.68
N CYS A 34 4.18 -2.95 1.92
CA CYS A 34 5.16 -3.23 2.97
C CYS A 34 4.72 -2.61 4.31
N ALA A 35 5.31 -3.04 5.40
CA ALA A 35 5.02 -2.51 6.73
C ALA A 35 5.28 -1.00 6.87
N PRO A 36 6.43 -0.45 6.46
CA PRO A 36 6.70 0.98 6.61
C PRO A 36 5.70 1.89 5.89
N CYS A 37 5.16 1.46 4.74
CA CYS A 37 4.18 2.26 3.99
C CYS A 37 2.76 2.16 4.57
N SER A 38 2.48 1.11 5.33
CA SER A 38 1.12 0.75 5.75
C SER A 38 0.83 1.08 7.21
N SER A 39 1.83 1.00 8.09
CA SER A 39 1.66 1.04 9.54
C SER A 39 0.94 2.30 10.04
N ALA A 40 1.40 3.49 9.66
CA ALA A 40 0.77 4.74 10.09
C ALA A 40 -0.64 4.93 9.53
N ILE A 41 -0.91 4.40 8.32
CA ILE A 41 -2.25 4.44 7.71
C ILE A 41 -3.21 3.56 8.49
N ILE A 42 -2.80 2.32 8.78
CA ILE A 42 -3.60 1.36 9.54
C ILE A 42 -3.89 1.89 10.94
N GLU A 43 -2.87 2.41 11.63
CA GLU A 43 -3.04 3.06 12.95
C GLU A 43 -4.04 4.21 12.89
N CYS A 44 -3.97 5.05 11.85
CA CYS A 44 -4.92 6.15 11.63
C CYS A 44 -6.34 5.64 11.37
N MET A 45 -6.50 4.58 10.57
CA MET A 45 -7.81 3.97 10.33
C MET A 45 -8.42 3.41 11.61
N LEU A 46 -7.64 2.68 12.41
CA LEU A 46 -8.10 2.14 13.71
C LEU A 46 -8.51 3.27 14.66
N TYR A 47 -7.72 4.34 14.73
CA TYR A 47 -8.06 5.52 15.53
C TYR A 47 -9.39 6.15 15.13
N ASN A 48 -9.73 6.12 13.85
CA ASN A 48 -11.02 6.58 13.33
C ASN A 48 -12.15 5.54 13.42
N GLY A 49 -11.93 4.44 14.15
CA GLY A 49 -12.93 3.39 14.35
C GLY A 49 -13.24 2.55 13.11
N MET A 50 -12.37 2.58 12.11
CA MET A 50 -12.50 1.77 10.89
C MET A 50 -12.08 0.32 11.14
N LEU A 51 -12.53 -0.56 10.25
CA LEU A 51 -12.23 -1.99 10.27
C LEU A 51 -11.40 -2.37 9.02
N PRO A 52 -10.09 -2.04 8.98
CA PRO A 52 -9.25 -2.38 7.84
C PRO A 52 -9.00 -3.88 7.74
N THR A 53 -9.04 -4.40 6.52
CA THR A 53 -8.46 -5.70 6.16
C THR A 53 -7.34 -5.45 5.16
N VAL A 54 -6.19 -6.02 5.38
CA VAL A 54 -5.01 -5.80 4.52
C VAL A 54 -4.90 -6.89 3.47
N TYR A 55 -4.75 -6.46 2.22
CA TYR A 55 -4.51 -7.34 1.08
C TYR A 55 -3.12 -7.07 0.49
N PHE A 56 -2.29 -8.11 0.44
CA PHE A 56 -0.93 -8.04 -0.06
C PHE A 56 -0.85 -8.61 -1.48
N CYS A 57 -0.93 -7.73 -2.48
CA CYS A 57 -0.86 -8.05 -3.90
C CYS A 57 0.32 -7.31 -4.54
N ASN A 58 1.48 -7.93 -4.60
CA ASN A 58 2.73 -7.31 -5.01
C ASN A 58 3.60 -8.20 -5.92
N PRO A 59 3.07 -8.72 -7.04
CA PRO A 59 3.83 -9.60 -7.94
C PRO A 59 5.01 -8.89 -8.62
N ASN A 60 5.03 -7.56 -8.57
CA ASN A 60 6.13 -6.74 -9.07
C ASN A 60 7.39 -6.77 -8.19
N ILE A 61 7.31 -7.26 -6.96
CA ILE A 61 8.48 -7.27 -6.07
C ILE A 61 9.43 -8.39 -6.48
N PHE A 62 10.67 -8.02 -6.76
CA PHE A 62 11.75 -8.90 -7.22
C PHE A 62 13.06 -8.53 -6.49
N PRO A 63 13.90 -9.51 -6.13
CA PRO A 63 13.68 -10.96 -6.26
C PRO A 63 12.62 -11.50 -5.28
N PHE A 64 12.27 -12.77 -5.35
CA PHE A 64 11.25 -13.39 -4.51
C PHE A 64 11.56 -13.29 -3.02
N GLU A 65 12.83 -13.31 -2.65
CA GLU A 65 13.30 -13.12 -1.27
C GLU A 65 12.89 -11.76 -0.72
N GLU A 66 12.98 -10.70 -1.53
CA GLU A 66 12.54 -9.35 -1.16
C GLU A 66 11.01 -9.28 -0.97
N TYR A 67 10.25 -10.00 -1.82
CA TYR A 67 8.81 -10.16 -1.64
C TYR A 67 8.49 -10.81 -0.29
N GLN A 68 9.19 -11.90 0.06
CA GLN A 68 8.99 -12.61 1.32
C GLN A 68 9.33 -11.73 2.53
N VAL A 69 10.47 -11.04 2.51
CA VAL A 69 10.88 -10.14 3.60
C VAL A 69 9.81 -9.08 3.86
N ARG A 70 9.30 -8.41 2.81
CA ARG A 70 8.27 -7.37 2.96
C ARG A 70 6.94 -7.94 3.45
N LYS A 71 6.58 -9.13 2.98
CA LYS A 71 5.34 -9.82 3.39
C LYS A 71 5.39 -10.22 4.85
N GLU A 72 6.42 -10.93 5.27
CA GLU A 72 6.50 -11.45 6.64
C GLU A 72 6.61 -10.32 7.68
N GLU A 73 7.30 -9.25 7.33
CA GLU A 73 7.36 -8.07 8.21
C GLU A 73 5.99 -7.38 8.34
N LEU A 74 5.27 -7.24 7.23
CA LEU A 74 3.91 -6.71 7.26
C LEU A 74 2.99 -7.62 8.10
N LYS A 75 3.05 -8.93 7.91
CA LYS A 75 2.29 -9.91 8.71
C LYS A 75 2.60 -9.79 10.20
N ARG A 76 3.89 -9.63 10.56
CA ARG A 76 4.31 -9.44 11.95
C ARG A 76 3.62 -8.22 12.58
N PHE A 77 3.62 -7.08 11.87
CA PHE A 77 2.95 -5.86 12.32
C PHE A 77 1.43 -6.03 12.44
N LEU A 78 0.79 -6.64 11.44
CA LEU A 78 -0.65 -6.83 11.40
C LEU A 78 -1.13 -7.77 12.52
N LYS A 79 -0.38 -8.86 12.75
CA LYS A 79 -0.66 -9.81 13.84
C LYS A 79 -0.59 -9.13 15.22
N ALA A 80 0.43 -8.29 15.45
CA ALA A 80 0.59 -7.54 16.70
C ALA A 80 -0.57 -6.56 16.96
N ASN A 81 -1.26 -6.12 15.91
CA ASN A 81 -2.37 -5.16 15.97
C ASN A 81 -3.75 -5.83 15.71
N SER A 82 -3.81 -7.16 15.63
CA SER A 82 -5.05 -7.93 15.38
C SER A 82 -5.78 -7.53 14.07
N ILE A 83 -5.02 -7.20 13.03
CA ILE A 83 -5.55 -6.79 11.73
C ILE A 83 -5.66 -8.00 10.80
N PRO A 84 -6.83 -8.26 10.19
CA PRO A 84 -6.99 -9.31 9.19
C PRO A 84 -6.07 -9.12 7.99
N PHE A 85 -5.48 -10.21 7.53
CA PHE A 85 -4.54 -10.25 6.41
C PHE A 85 -4.96 -11.31 5.39
N SER A 86 -4.89 -10.93 4.12
CA SER A 86 -4.99 -11.84 2.98
C SER A 86 -3.88 -11.53 1.98
N GLU A 87 -3.39 -12.56 1.30
CA GLU A 87 -2.37 -12.40 0.26
C GLU A 87 -2.88 -12.91 -1.09
N ASP A 88 -2.38 -12.31 -2.15
CA ASP A 88 -2.58 -12.78 -3.51
C ASP A 88 -1.50 -13.78 -3.89
N THR A 89 -1.78 -14.59 -4.91
CA THR A 89 -0.74 -15.44 -5.51
C THR A 89 0.38 -14.56 -6.05
N TYR A 90 1.61 -14.90 -5.68
CA TYR A 90 2.79 -14.27 -6.28
C TYR A 90 2.97 -14.82 -7.70
N ASP A 91 2.63 -14.01 -8.67
CA ASP A 91 2.73 -14.33 -10.10
C ASP A 91 3.48 -13.19 -10.80
N HIS A 92 4.81 -13.28 -10.72
CA HIS A 92 5.72 -12.31 -11.32
C HIS A 92 5.70 -12.33 -12.83
N GLU A 93 5.52 -13.52 -13.42
CA GLU A 93 5.45 -13.69 -14.89
C GLU A 93 4.20 -13.01 -15.46
N ALA A 94 3.05 -13.20 -14.83
CA ALA A 94 1.83 -12.49 -15.25
C ALA A 94 1.99 -10.97 -15.16
N TRP A 95 2.69 -10.48 -14.14
CA TRP A 95 2.99 -9.05 -14.03
C TRP A 95 3.95 -8.58 -15.13
N LEU A 96 5.01 -9.33 -15.44
CA LEU A 96 5.92 -9.01 -16.55
C LEU A 96 5.20 -8.97 -17.90
N ASN A 97 4.31 -9.93 -18.14
CA ASN A 97 3.49 -9.97 -19.36
C ASN A 97 2.55 -8.72 -19.45
N ASP A 98 1.99 -8.26 -18.33
CA ASP A 98 1.10 -7.10 -18.29
C ASP A 98 1.84 -5.77 -18.57
N ILE A 99 3.11 -5.69 -18.21
CA ILE A 99 3.95 -4.52 -18.48
C ILE A 99 4.79 -4.64 -19.75
N TYR A 100 4.60 -5.69 -20.53
CA TYR A 100 5.36 -5.94 -21.75
C TYR A 100 5.30 -4.74 -22.71
N GLY A 101 6.45 -4.37 -23.27
CA GLY A 101 6.61 -3.19 -24.14
C GLY A 101 6.84 -1.86 -23.38
N TRP A 102 6.75 -1.85 -22.03
CA TRP A 102 7.02 -0.68 -21.21
C TRP A 102 8.29 -0.79 -20.35
N GLU A 103 9.14 -1.82 -20.57
CA GLU A 103 10.32 -2.13 -19.74
C GLU A 103 11.31 -0.97 -19.69
N LYS A 104 11.45 -0.25 -20.80
CA LYS A 104 12.37 0.89 -20.95
C LYS A 104 11.79 2.23 -20.42
N GLU A 105 10.52 2.25 -20.03
CA GLU A 105 9.92 3.45 -19.45
C GLU A 105 10.61 3.82 -18.13
N PRO A 106 10.82 5.12 -17.87
CA PRO A 106 11.40 5.55 -16.59
C PRO A 106 10.46 5.26 -15.40
N GLU A 107 10.98 5.42 -14.20
CA GLU A 107 10.12 5.48 -13.01
C GLU A 107 9.09 6.62 -13.16
N ARG A 108 7.87 6.39 -12.74
CA ARG A 108 6.68 7.24 -12.94
C ARG A 108 6.22 7.36 -14.40
N GLY A 109 6.80 6.59 -15.33
CA GLY A 109 6.31 6.44 -16.71
C GLY A 109 5.13 5.47 -16.81
N LYS A 110 4.79 5.08 -18.05
CA LYS A 110 3.66 4.20 -18.37
C LYS A 110 3.75 2.84 -17.69
N ARG A 111 4.97 2.27 -17.56
CA ARG A 111 5.20 1.02 -16.81
C ARG A 111 4.67 1.10 -15.38
N CYS A 112 4.91 2.21 -14.67
CA CYS A 112 4.44 2.38 -13.30
C CYS A 112 2.91 2.48 -13.22
N LEU A 113 2.27 3.20 -14.13
CA LEU A 113 0.81 3.24 -14.21
C LEU A 113 0.22 1.85 -14.43
N GLN A 114 0.78 1.07 -15.37
CA GLN A 114 0.32 -0.28 -15.65
C GLN A 114 0.53 -1.21 -14.45
N CYS A 115 1.69 -1.13 -13.79
CA CYS A 115 1.96 -1.85 -12.55
C CYS A 115 0.93 -1.54 -11.44
N PHE A 116 0.56 -0.29 -11.26
CA PHE A 116 -0.48 0.09 -10.28
C PHE A 116 -1.84 -0.46 -10.70
N LEU A 117 -2.18 -0.35 -11.98
CA LEU A 117 -3.45 -0.85 -12.50
C LEU A 117 -3.58 -2.37 -12.33
N PHE A 118 -2.55 -3.15 -12.65
CA PHE A 118 -2.52 -4.59 -12.45
C PHE A 118 -2.85 -4.96 -10.99
N ARG A 119 -2.12 -4.38 -10.06
CA ARG A 119 -2.25 -4.66 -8.63
C ARG A 119 -3.61 -4.23 -8.07
N LEU A 120 -4.07 -3.04 -8.45
CA LEU A 120 -5.33 -2.49 -7.95
C LEU A 120 -6.56 -3.17 -8.59
N LYS A 121 -6.48 -3.68 -9.83
CA LYS A 121 -7.52 -4.54 -10.43
C LYS A 121 -7.68 -5.83 -9.63
N ARG A 122 -6.58 -6.50 -9.27
CA ARG A 122 -6.62 -7.71 -8.43
C ARG A 122 -7.17 -7.40 -7.03
N THR A 123 -6.83 -6.23 -6.48
CA THR A 123 -7.39 -5.76 -5.20
C THR A 123 -8.90 -5.51 -5.31
N ALA A 124 -9.37 -4.86 -6.38
CA ALA A 124 -10.79 -4.61 -6.61
C ALA A 124 -11.58 -5.92 -6.86
N ALA A 125 -10.98 -6.88 -7.59
CA ALA A 125 -11.53 -8.21 -7.76
C ALA A 125 -11.70 -8.94 -6.42
N PHE A 126 -10.66 -8.92 -5.56
CA PHE A 126 -10.74 -9.49 -4.22
C PHE A 126 -11.81 -8.79 -3.37
N ALA A 127 -11.91 -7.46 -3.45
CA ALA A 127 -12.95 -6.70 -2.76
C ALA A 127 -14.36 -7.14 -3.16
N SER A 128 -14.60 -7.33 -4.46
CA SER A 128 -15.92 -7.67 -5.00
C SER A 128 -16.45 -9.03 -4.54
N VAL A 129 -15.55 -10.02 -4.39
CA VAL A 129 -15.96 -11.38 -3.97
C VAL A 129 -15.96 -11.58 -2.46
N ASN A 130 -15.38 -10.64 -1.68
CA ASN A 130 -15.28 -10.71 -0.23
C ASN A 130 -16.15 -9.67 0.52
N GLY A 131 -17.10 -9.03 -0.19
CA GLY A 131 -18.10 -8.15 0.41
C GLY A 131 -17.55 -6.79 0.88
N PHE A 132 -16.45 -6.29 0.29
CA PHE A 132 -15.98 -4.95 0.52
C PHE A 132 -16.58 -4.00 -0.51
N GLN A 133 -17.17 -2.91 -0.07
CA GLN A 133 -17.60 -1.82 -0.94
C GLN A 133 -16.44 -0.88 -1.27
N TRP A 134 -15.51 -0.69 -0.31
CA TRP A 134 -14.41 0.26 -0.41
C TRP A 134 -13.06 -0.44 -0.39
N PHE A 135 -12.17 0.00 -1.28
CA PHE A 135 -10.76 -0.30 -1.16
C PHE A 135 -9.90 0.95 -1.31
N THR A 136 -8.73 0.93 -0.73
CA THR A 136 -7.70 1.97 -0.84
C THR A 136 -6.32 1.34 -1.01
N THR A 137 -5.28 2.17 -1.18
CA THR A 137 -3.91 1.67 -1.33
C THR A 137 -2.90 2.49 -0.54
N THR A 138 -1.91 1.81 0.03
CA THR A 138 -0.78 2.45 0.69
C THR A 138 0.29 2.97 -0.29
N LEU A 139 0.12 2.75 -1.59
CA LEU A 139 1.00 3.31 -2.63
C LEU A 139 1.07 4.83 -2.54
N SER A 140 -0.03 5.48 -2.19
CA SER A 140 -0.15 6.92 -2.07
C SER A 140 0.57 7.52 -0.85
N SER A 141 1.14 6.70 0.05
CA SER A 141 2.02 7.18 1.13
C SER A 141 3.43 7.49 0.64
N SER A 142 3.86 6.87 -0.45
CA SER A 142 5.22 7.02 -0.97
C SER A 142 5.39 8.30 -1.77
N ARG A 143 6.30 9.18 -1.34
CA ARG A 143 6.65 10.41 -2.08
C ARG A 143 7.31 10.16 -3.44
N TRP A 144 7.79 8.95 -3.68
CA TRP A 144 8.44 8.54 -4.92
C TRP A 144 7.46 8.13 -6.02
N LYS A 145 6.18 7.92 -5.69
CA LYS A 145 5.15 7.50 -6.65
C LYS A 145 4.30 8.68 -7.10
N ASP A 146 3.85 8.65 -8.33
CA ASP A 146 2.96 9.65 -8.89
C ASP A 146 1.53 9.45 -8.37
N MET A 147 0.95 10.49 -7.76
CA MET A 147 -0.40 10.44 -7.20
C MET A 147 -1.48 10.34 -8.27
N ALA A 148 -1.31 11.07 -9.39
CA ALA A 148 -2.29 11.05 -10.47
C ALA A 148 -2.41 9.65 -11.08
N GLN A 149 -1.27 8.97 -11.28
CA GLN A 149 -1.25 7.59 -11.76
C GLN A 149 -1.91 6.62 -10.77
N ILE A 150 -1.68 6.78 -9.46
CA ILE A 150 -2.32 5.92 -8.44
C ILE A 150 -3.84 6.14 -8.45
N SER A 151 -4.28 7.40 -8.52
CA SER A 151 -5.69 7.76 -8.57
C SER A 151 -6.37 7.24 -9.82
N GLU A 152 -5.73 7.39 -10.99
CA GLU A 152 -6.22 6.84 -12.25
C GLU A 152 -6.34 5.31 -12.19
N ALA A 153 -5.29 4.63 -11.75
CA ALA A 153 -5.28 3.18 -11.64
C ALA A 153 -6.37 2.67 -10.67
N GLY A 154 -6.55 3.36 -9.53
CA GLY A 154 -7.59 3.00 -8.55
C GLY A 154 -9.00 3.16 -9.10
N ARG A 155 -9.30 4.28 -9.75
CA ARG A 155 -10.60 4.53 -10.37
C ARG A 155 -10.90 3.52 -11.50
N ARG A 156 -9.92 3.27 -12.39
CA ARG A 156 -10.04 2.26 -13.46
C ARG A 156 -10.21 0.85 -12.91
N ALA A 157 -9.55 0.51 -11.81
CA ALA A 157 -9.71 -0.78 -11.15
C ALA A 157 -11.13 -0.93 -10.57
N ALA A 158 -11.62 0.09 -9.87
CA ALA A 158 -12.96 0.09 -9.28
C ALA A 158 -14.05 -0.02 -10.34
N SER A 159 -13.93 0.72 -11.46
CA SER A 159 -14.95 0.73 -12.54
C SER A 159 -15.17 -0.62 -13.23
N ALA A 160 -14.25 -1.57 -13.06
CA ALA A 160 -14.37 -2.92 -13.60
C ALA A 160 -15.30 -3.83 -12.76
N PHE A 161 -15.74 -3.41 -11.57
CA PHE A 161 -16.52 -4.23 -10.64
C PHE A 161 -17.70 -3.42 -10.07
N GLN A 162 -18.91 -3.92 -10.27
CA GLN A 162 -20.12 -3.27 -9.76
C GLN A 162 -20.12 -3.23 -8.23
N GLY A 163 -20.48 -2.09 -7.66
CA GLY A 163 -20.56 -1.89 -6.20
C GLY A 163 -19.22 -1.68 -5.51
N ILE A 164 -18.10 -1.65 -6.26
CA ILE A 164 -16.77 -1.39 -5.71
C ILE A 164 -16.37 0.06 -5.95
N SER A 165 -15.86 0.70 -4.93
CA SER A 165 -15.39 2.07 -4.98
C SER A 165 -13.95 2.20 -4.48
N PHE A 166 -13.16 3.00 -5.18
CA PHE A 166 -11.81 3.32 -4.76
C PHE A 166 -11.81 4.54 -3.84
N TRP A 167 -11.38 4.35 -2.60
CA TRP A 167 -11.16 5.47 -1.68
C TRP A 167 -9.82 6.12 -2.00
N GLU A 168 -9.89 7.17 -2.83
CA GLU A 168 -8.74 7.98 -3.18
C GLU A 168 -8.36 8.88 -1.99
N HIS A 169 -7.23 8.59 -1.36
CA HIS A 169 -6.73 9.37 -0.24
C HIS A 169 -5.23 9.64 -0.36
N ASN A 170 -4.84 10.87 -0.04
CA ASN A 170 -3.42 11.25 0.00
C ASN A 170 -2.81 10.95 1.38
N TRP A 171 -2.33 9.73 1.55
CA TRP A 171 -1.71 9.26 2.79
C TRP A 171 -0.35 9.90 3.13
N ARG A 172 0.05 10.98 2.43
CA ARG A 172 1.27 11.77 2.77
C ARG A 172 0.98 12.91 3.73
N LYS A 173 -0.30 13.26 3.94
CA LYS A 173 -0.73 14.41 4.72
C LYS A 173 -1.12 14.04 6.16
N GLY A 174 -1.50 15.02 6.95
CA GLY A 174 -2.06 14.81 8.28
C GLY A 174 -1.09 14.20 9.29
N GLY A 175 0.22 14.48 9.19
CA GLY A 175 1.23 13.94 10.14
C GLY A 175 1.64 12.48 9.88
N LEU A 176 1.01 11.79 8.92
CA LEU A 176 1.26 10.35 8.68
C LEU A 176 2.71 10.04 8.27
N GLN A 177 3.41 10.96 7.60
CA GLN A 177 4.83 10.76 7.26
C GLN A 177 5.73 10.80 8.50
N GLN A 178 5.44 11.69 9.43
CA GLN A 178 6.16 11.74 10.70
C GLN A 178 5.88 10.46 11.51
N ARG A 179 4.60 10.08 11.64
CA ARG A 179 4.22 8.87 12.37
C ARG A 179 4.81 7.60 11.74
N ARG A 180 4.88 7.53 10.40
CA ARG A 180 5.59 6.47 9.67
C ARG A 180 7.06 6.36 10.10
N ALA A 181 7.76 7.51 10.24
CA ALA A 181 9.17 7.50 10.66
C ALA A 181 9.36 7.05 12.12
N GLU A 182 8.40 7.35 12.99
CA GLU A 182 8.37 6.87 14.36
C GLU A 182 8.16 5.35 14.40
N LEU A 183 7.13 4.84 13.72
CA LEU A 183 6.82 3.41 13.66
C LEU A 183 7.93 2.59 13.00
N LEU A 184 8.63 3.16 12.03
CA LEU A 184 9.81 2.52 11.43
C LEU A 184 10.87 2.19 12.48
N ARG A 185 11.08 3.09 13.44
CA ARG A 185 12.03 2.92 14.55
C ARG A 185 11.47 2.03 15.65
N GLU A 186 10.22 2.26 16.05
CA GLU A 186 9.56 1.51 17.13
C GLU A 186 9.49 0.01 16.83
N TYR A 187 9.12 -0.35 15.60
CA TYR A 187 9.00 -1.74 15.15
C TYR A 187 10.27 -2.28 14.49
N GLN A 188 11.31 -1.45 14.33
CA GLN A 188 12.57 -1.79 13.64
C GLN A 188 12.30 -2.37 12.24
N PHE A 189 11.41 -1.73 11.48
CA PHE A 189 11.03 -2.22 10.17
C PHE A 189 12.19 -2.19 9.18
N TYR A 190 12.26 -3.22 8.35
CA TYR A 190 13.09 -3.22 7.16
C TYR A 190 12.69 -2.06 6.25
N ASN A 191 13.61 -1.15 6.02
CA ASN A 191 13.38 0.02 5.18
C ASN A 191 13.93 -0.23 3.78
N GLN A 192 13.05 -0.65 2.88
CA GLN A 192 13.41 -0.94 1.50
C GLN A 192 13.99 0.29 0.79
N LEU A 193 15.01 0.07 -0.03
CA LEU A 193 15.72 1.12 -0.74
C LEU A 193 15.16 1.43 -2.14
N TYR A 194 14.33 0.56 -2.71
CA TYR A 194 13.75 0.70 -4.05
C TYR A 194 12.26 0.36 -4.06
N CYS A 195 11.58 0.66 -5.18
CA CYS A 195 10.12 0.48 -5.28
C CYS A 195 9.69 -0.98 -5.14
N GLY A 196 10.53 -1.92 -5.61
CA GLY A 196 10.33 -3.36 -5.51
C GLY A 196 10.57 -4.11 -6.82
N CYS A 197 10.34 -3.50 -7.99
CA CYS A 197 10.60 -4.18 -9.26
C CYS A 197 12.08 -4.12 -9.64
N GLU A 198 12.52 -5.07 -10.46
CA GLU A 198 13.88 -5.17 -10.99
C GLU A 198 14.33 -3.90 -11.72
N PHE A 199 13.43 -3.21 -12.42
CA PHE A 199 13.74 -1.96 -13.12
C PHE A 199 14.08 -0.82 -12.16
N SER A 200 13.41 -0.76 -11.02
CA SER A 200 13.70 0.20 -9.96
C SER A 200 15.01 -0.14 -9.24
N GLN A 201 15.28 -1.42 -9.05
CA GLN A 201 16.52 -1.91 -8.46
C GLN A 201 17.73 -1.57 -9.35
N ALA A 202 17.64 -1.85 -10.66
CA ALA A 202 18.67 -1.50 -11.63
C ALA A 202 18.96 0.01 -11.67
N SER A 203 17.91 0.84 -11.64
CA SER A 203 18.05 2.30 -11.61
C SER A 203 18.79 2.81 -10.36
N MET A 204 18.63 2.14 -9.22
CA MET A 204 19.35 2.47 -7.99
C MET A 204 20.84 2.11 -8.07
N SER A 205 21.15 0.90 -8.57
CA SER A 205 22.53 0.44 -8.70
C SER A 205 23.35 1.36 -9.61
N HIS A 206 22.75 1.84 -10.71
CA HIS A 206 23.39 2.83 -11.59
C HIS A 206 23.69 4.15 -10.89
N LYS A 207 22.80 4.65 -10.03
CA LYS A 207 23.01 5.91 -9.30
C LYS A 207 24.12 5.79 -8.23
N GLN A 208 24.22 4.64 -7.57
CA GLN A 208 25.28 4.39 -6.57
C GLN A 208 26.67 4.32 -7.22
N ASN A 209 26.79 3.69 -8.41
CA ASN A 209 28.04 3.59 -9.14
C ASN A 209 28.52 4.94 -9.73
N GLN A 210 27.62 5.92 -9.92
CA GLN A 210 27.97 7.26 -10.40
C GLN A 210 28.41 8.22 -9.27
N GLN A 211 28.25 7.83 -8.01
CA GLN A 211 28.63 8.62 -6.82
C GLN A 211 29.93 8.14 -6.17
N GLN A 212 30.54 7.10 -6.72
CA GLN A 212 31.90 6.61 -6.39
C GLN A 212 32.92 7.09 -7.41
#